data_c43f770bc6b023d5f27d106364160329
#
_entry.id   c43f770bc6b023d5f27d106364160329
#
_cell.length_a   1.000
_cell.length_b   1.000
_cell.length_c   1.000
_cell.angle_alpha   90.00
_cell.angle_beta   90.00
_cell.angle_gamma   90.00
#
_symmetry.space_group_name_H-M   'P 1'
#
loop_
_entity.id
_entity.type
_entity.pdbx_description
1 polymer ?
#
loop_
_entity_poly.entity_id
_entity_poly.type
_entity_poly.pdbx_seq_one_letter_code
_entity_poly.pdbx_strand_id
1 'polypeptide(L)'
;DINDKISNIVFMGIGEPLDNYDNVIKAIKIMNNPKGLEIGTRHISISTSGLVPRIYDLANEKIQCTLSISLHATTDEKRSSMMPVNNRYNIEELMKACKDYIKITNKRISFEYALAKDNNDNLEDAQRLVDLLKGMLCHVNLIPINKIENGKFSKSTNENILKFRDFLNEHGIVATVRRELG
;
A
#
# COMPACT_ATOMS: atom_id res chain seq x y z
N ASP A 1 -25.22 8.91 19.59
CA ASP A 1 -24.15 9.90 19.86
C ASP A 1 -22.89 9.13 20.22
N ILE A 2 -21.95 9.03 19.26
CA ILE A 2 -20.63 8.45 19.49
C ILE A 2 -19.76 9.63 19.95
N ASN A 3 -19.44 9.64 21.25
CA ASN A 3 -18.49 10.63 21.82
C ASN A 3 -17.03 10.37 21.41
N ASP A 4 -16.81 9.55 20.39
CA ASP A 4 -15.47 9.17 19.93
C ASP A 4 -14.91 10.19 18.94
N LYS A 5 -13.72 10.70 19.22
CA LYS A 5 -12.99 11.60 18.33
C LYS A 5 -12.35 10.78 17.19
N ILE A 6 -12.56 11.18 15.93
CA ILE A 6 -11.86 10.61 14.80
C ILE A 6 -10.35 10.85 14.98
N SER A 7 -9.58 9.76 15.03
CA SER A 7 -8.13 9.81 15.25
C SER A 7 -7.31 9.57 13.98
N ASN A 8 -7.83 8.81 13.03
CA ASN A 8 -7.13 8.44 11.81
C ASN A 8 -8.05 8.50 10.59
N ILE A 9 -7.48 8.86 9.45
CA ILE A 9 -8.18 8.92 8.17
C ILE A 9 -7.39 8.12 7.14
N VAL A 10 -8.10 7.38 6.32
CA VAL A 10 -7.52 6.61 5.23
C VAL A 10 -8.26 6.96 3.94
N PHE A 11 -7.54 7.51 2.97
CA PHE A 11 -8.01 7.64 1.60
C PHE A 11 -7.75 6.31 0.88
N MET A 12 -8.78 5.49 0.82
CA MET A 12 -8.77 4.22 0.08
C MET A 12 -10.21 3.85 -0.28
N GLY A 13 -10.40 2.82 -1.07
CA GLY A 13 -11.72 2.27 -1.37
C GLY A 13 -11.99 2.18 -2.86
N ILE A 14 -13.23 2.44 -3.27
CA ILE A 14 -13.63 2.42 -4.68
C ILE A 14 -13.08 3.67 -5.36
N GLY A 15 -12.13 3.49 -6.28
CA GLY A 15 -11.46 4.58 -6.99
C GLY A 15 -10.00 4.74 -6.57
N GLU A 16 -9.33 5.70 -7.20
CA GLU A 16 -7.92 6.01 -7.00
C GLU A 16 -7.78 7.44 -6.44
N PRO A 17 -7.36 7.60 -5.17
CA PRO A 17 -7.25 8.92 -4.56
C PRO A 17 -6.34 9.87 -5.33
N LEU A 18 -5.25 9.37 -5.89
CA LEU A 18 -4.29 10.19 -6.62
C LEU A 18 -4.78 10.59 -8.03
N ASP A 19 -5.86 9.99 -8.53
CA ASP A 19 -6.52 10.47 -9.75
C ASP A 19 -7.33 11.74 -9.49
N ASN A 20 -7.80 11.91 -8.25
CA ASN A 20 -8.47 13.13 -7.77
C ASN A 20 -7.52 14.00 -6.90
N TYR A 21 -6.27 14.12 -7.34
CA TYR A 21 -5.14 14.64 -6.58
C TYR A 21 -5.42 15.96 -5.87
N ASP A 22 -5.82 17.00 -6.62
CA ASP A 22 -5.99 18.36 -6.09
C ASP A 22 -7.05 18.42 -4.98
N ASN A 23 -8.16 17.68 -5.13
CA ASN A 23 -9.22 17.66 -4.13
C ASN A 23 -8.78 16.84 -2.89
N VAL A 24 -8.04 15.76 -3.06
CA VAL A 24 -7.48 14.97 -1.94
C VAL A 24 -6.49 15.83 -1.14
N ILE A 25 -5.57 16.52 -1.80
CA ILE A 25 -4.62 17.44 -1.13
C ILE A 25 -5.35 18.57 -0.41
N LYS A 26 -6.35 19.15 -1.05
CA LYS A 26 -7.20 20.20 -0.43
C LYS A 26 -7.94 19.67 0.81
N ALA A 27 -8.52 18.48 0.73
CA ALA A 27 -9.20 17.83 1.86
C ALA A 27 -8.24 17.60 3.03
N ILE A 28 -7.03 17.10 2.77
CA ILE A 28 -6.01 16.90 3.80
C ILE A 28 -5.64 18.23 4.48
N LYS A 29 -5.43 19.29 3.70
CA LYS A 29 -5.11 20.62 4.24
C LYS A 29 -6.24 21.17 5.12
N ILE A 30 -7.50 20.94 4.75
CA ILE A 30 -8.67 21.33 5.56
C ILE A 30 -8.73 20.52 6.86
N MET A 31 -8.58 19.21 6.79
CA MET A 31 -8.64 18.33 7.98
C MET A 31 -7.49 18.58 8.96
N ASN A 32 -6.33 18.97 8.45
CA ASN A 32 -5.16 19.31 9.27
C ASN A 32 -5.22 20.73 9.85
N ASN A 33 -6.11 21.57 9.39
CA ASN A 33 -6.18 22.98 9.82
C ASN A 33 -6.54 23.05 11.31
N PRO A 34 -5.82 23.88 12.13
CA PRO A 34 -6.14 24.09 13.54
C PRO A 34 -7.55 24.67 13.78
N LYS A 35 -8.13 25.38 12.80
CA LYS A 35 -9.51 25.87 12.82
C LYS A 35 -10.53 24.85 12.27
N GLY A 36 -10.07 23.65 11.88
CA GLY A 36 -10.89 22.55 11.37
C GLY A 36 -10.90 21.35 12.31
N LEU A 37 -10.64 20.16 11.77
CA LEU A 37 -10.62 18.92 12.55
C LEU A 37 -9.32 18.72 13.34
N GLU A 38 -8.29 19.48 13.06
CA GLU A 38 -6.97 19.41 13.73
C GLU A 38 -6.32 18.02 13.69
N ILE A 39 -6.60 17.23 12.64
CA ILE A 39 -6.05 15.90 12.49
C ILE A 39 -4.62 16.01 11.94
N GLY A 40 -3.65 15.58 12.73
CA GLY A 40 -2.25 15.59 12.32
C GLY A 40 -2.03 14.75 11.05
N THR A 41 -1.27 15.28 10.08
CA THR A 41 -1.08 14.62 8.76
C THR A 41 -0.48 13.23 8.87
N ARG A 42 0.28 12.91 9.93
CA ARG A 42 0.80 11.56 10.24
C ARG A 42 -0.31 10.53 10.54
N HIS A 43 -1.51 10.99 10.87
CA HIS A 43 -2.69 10.16 11.09
C HIS A 43 -3.55 10.02 9.83
N ILE A 44 -3.07 10.54 8.72
CA ILE A 44 -3.74 10.45 7.41
C ILE A 44 -2.92 9.54 6.52
N SER A 45 -3.56 8.54 5.94
CA SER A 45 -2.96 7.62 4.98
C SER A 45 -3.60 7.79 3.60
N ILE A 46 -2.78 7.75 2.57
CA ILE A 46 -3.21 7.72 1.17
C ILE A 46 -2.82 6.37 0.60
N SER A 47 -3.80 5.59 0.15
CA SER A 47 -3.56 4.35 -0.56
C SER A 47 -3.70 4.58 -2.05
N THR A 48 -2.74 4.11 -2.84
CA THR A 48 -2.75 4.26 -4.31
C THR A 48 -2.42 2.96 -5.01
N SER A 49 -3.01 2.76 -6.16
CA SER A 49 -2.66 1.68 -7.09
C SER A 49 -1.29 1.86 -7.75
N GLY A 50 -0.68 3.05 -7.62
CA GLY A 50 0.65 3.35 -8.15
C GLY A 50 0.65 4.27 -9.37
N LEU A 51 -0.06 5.40 -9.29
CA LEU A 51 0.03 6.46 -10.29
C LEU A 51 1.39 7.17 -10.16
N VAL A 52 2.40 6.68 -10.86
CA VAL A 52 3.81 7.09 -10.74
C VAL A 52 4.00 8.63 -10.78
N PRO A 53 3.44 9.40 -11.73
CA PRO A 53 3.62 10.86 -11.72
C PRO A 53 3.08 11.51 -10.44
N ARG A 54 1.95 11.01 -9.92
CA ARG A 54 1.32 11.55 -8.71
C ARG A 54 2.07 11.20 -7.42
N ILE A 55 2.84 10.11 -7.41
CA ILE A 55 3.76 9.80 -6.31
C ILE A 55 4.86 10.86 -6.24
N TYR A 56 5.40 11.30 -7.37
CA TYR A 56 6.38 12.41 -7.43
C TYR A 56 5.76 13.75 -7.01
N ASP A 57 4.54 14.04 -7.46
CA ASP A 57 3.82 15.24 -7.03
C ASP A 57 3.66 15.25 -5.51
N LEU A 58 3.21 14.13 -4.93
CA LEU A 58 3.01 13.98 -3.49
C LEU A 58 4.33 14.12 -2.69
N ALA A 59 5.46 13.64 -3.24
CA ALA A 59 6.76 13.78 -2.61
C ALA A 59 7.15 15.25 -2.40
N ASN A 60 6.68 16.15 -3.28
CA ASN A 60 6.98 17.58 -3.25
C ASN A 60 5.99 18.42 -2.40
N GLU A 61 4.86 17.84 -1.98
CA GLU A 61 3.80 18.57 -1.24
C GLU A 61 4.13 18.96 0.19
N LYS A 62 5.25 18.52 0.76
CA LYS A 62 5.61 18.74 2.18
C LYS A 62 4.54 18.27 3.17
N ILE A 63 3.63 17.41 2.75
CA ILE A 63 2.59 16.81 3.59
C ILE A 63 3.13 15.51 4.19
N GLN A 64 2.94 15.32 5.50
CA GLN A 64 3.51 14.17 6.21
C GLN A 64 2.53 12.97 6.31
N CYS A 65 1.74 12.71 5.27
CA CYS A 65 0.86 11.56 5.22
C CYS A 65 1.64 10.24 5.07
N THR A 66 1.03 9.15 5.51
CA THR A 66 1.50 7.80 5.19
C THR A 66 1.11 7.47 3.76
N LEU A 67 2.09 7.07 2.93
CA LEU A 67 1.82 6.55 1.59
C LEU A 67 1.75 5.03 1.65
N SER A 68 0.64 4.46 1.17
CA SER A 68 0.44 3.03 0.99
C SER A 68 0.34 2.71 -0.49
N ILE A 69 1.12 1.74 -0.95
CA ILE A 69 1.16 1.28 -2.35
C ILE A 69 0.51 -0.08 -2.45
N SER A 70 -0.55 -0.20 -3.21
CA SER A 70 -1.15 -1.48 -3.61
C SER A 70 -0.22 -2.16 -4.62
N LEU A 71 0.69 -3.01 -4.12
CA LEU A 71 1.66 -3.72 -4.97
C LEU A 71 1.08 -5.04 -5.50
N HIS A 72 0.63 -5.90 -4.61
CA HIS A 72 -0.10 -7.16 -4.81
C HIS A 72 0.58 -8.24 -5.65
N ALA A 73 1.69 -7.93 -6.34
CA ALA A 73 2.47 -8.92 -7.09
C ALA A 73 3.93 -8.47 -7.24
N THR A 74 4.79 -9.42 -7.59
CA THR A 74 6.25 -9.25 -7.71
C THR A 74 6.76 -9.32 -9.14
N THR A 75 5.88 -9.61 -10.11
CA THR A 75 6.16 -9.60 -11.54
C THR A 75 5.10 -8.80 -12.29
N ASP A 76 5.47 -8.18 -13.40
CA ASP A 76 4.55 -7.38 -14.21
C ASP A 76 3.40 -8.21 -14.77
N GLU A 77 3.64 -9.46 -15.13
CA GLU A 77 2.61 -10.37 -15.60
C GLU A 77 1.52 -10.58 -14.55
N LYS A 78 1.92 -10.96 -13.32
CA LYS A 78 0.99 -11.16 -12.21
C LYS A 78 0.30 -9.85 -11.82
N ARG A 79 1.07 -8.75 -11.75
CA ARG A 79 0.53 -7.46 -11.36
C ARG A 79 -0.48 -6.94 -12.38
N SER A 80 -0.21 -7.04 -13.68
CA SER A 80 -1.14 -6.63 -14.75
C SER A 80 -2.44 -7.44 -14.73
N SER A 81 -2.37 -8.72 -14.33
CA SER A 81 -3.57 -9.57 -14.19
C SER A 81 -4.48 -9.17 -13.04
N MET A 82 -3.93 -8.52 -12.00
CA MET A 82 -4.64 -8.08 -10.80
C MET A 82 -4.96 -6.58 -10.84
N MET A 83 -4.07 -5.79 -11.42
CA MET A 83 -4.08 -4.32 -11.41
C MET A 83 -3.75 -3.75 -12.79
N PRO A 84 -4.76 -3.38 -13.59
CA PRO A 84 -4.54 -2.86 -14.95
C PRO A 84 -3.63 -1.62 -15.05
N VAL A 85 -3.48 -0.85 -13.97
CA VAL A 85 -2.57 0.30 -13.88
C VAL A 85 -1.12 -0.09 -14.19
N ASN A 86 -0.74 -1.35 -13.96
CA ASN A 86 0.60 -1.85 -14.27
C ASN A 86 0.93 -1.82 -15.78
N ASN A 87 -0.07 -1.87 -16.64
CA ASN A 87 0.14 -1.71 -18.09
C ASN A 87 0.61 -0.30 -18.46
N ARG A 88 0.37 0.69 -17.60
CA ARG A 88 0.80 2.07 -17.77
C ARG A 88 2.08 2.39 -17.00
N TYR A 89 2.22 1.82 -15.81
CA TYR A 89 3.36 2.02 -14.92
C TYR A 89 3.78 0.65 -14.39
N ASN A 90 4.85 0.08 -14.95
CA ASN A 90 5.36 -1.22 -14.56
C ASN A 90 5.98 -1.21 -13.16
N ILE A 91 6.34 -2.39 -12.65
CA ILE A 91 6.92 -2.52 -11.30
C ILE A 91 8.23 -1.75 -11.19
N GLU A 92 9.07 -1.74 -12.20
CA GLU A 92 10.37 -1.03 -12.17
C GLU A 92 10.16 0.48 -11.98
N GLU A 93 9.26 1.09 -12.78
CA GLU A 93 8.92 2.51 -12.68
C GLU A 93 8.30 2.85 -11.33
N LEU A 94 7.39 1.99 -10.84
CA LEU A 94 6.76 2.16 -9.54
C LEU A 94 7.78 2.09 -8.40
N MET A 95 8.66 1.10 -8.41
CA MET A 95 9.70 0.94 -7.38
C MET A 95 10.71 2.08 -7.41
N LYS A 96 11.05 2.59 -8.59
CA LYS A 96 11.89 3.79 -8.72
C LYS A 96 11.20 4.99 -8.07
N ALA A 97 9.93 5.25 -8.36
CA ALA A 97 9.17 6.34 -7.77
C ALA A 97 9.07 6.21 -6.23
N CYS A 98 8.88 5.00 -5.72
CA CYS A 98 8.87 4.73 -4.28
C CYS A 98 10.22 5.03 -3.61
N LYS A 99 11.32 4.62 -4.23
CA LYS A 99 12.69 4.93 -3.74
C LYS A 99 12.94 6.43 -3.72
N ASP A 100 12.57 7.13 -4.78
CA ASP A 100 12.70 8.59 -4.89
C ASP A 100 11.82 9.29 -3.85
N TYR A 101 10.57 8.83 -3.66
CA TYR A 101 9.69 9.34 -2.60
C TYR A 101 10.30 9.21 -1.21
N ILE A 102 10.86 8.04 -0.87
CA ILE A 102 11.54 7.83 0.42
C ILE A 102 12.73 8.78 0.56
N LYS A 103 13.53 8.93 -0.50
CA LYS A 103 14.70 9.82 -0.51
C LYS A 103 14.32 11.30 -0.29
N ILE A 104 13.25 11.76 -0.91
CA ILE A 104 12.78 13.16 -0.82
C ILE A 104 12.13 13.43 0.53
N THR A 105 11.28 12.52 1.00
CA THR A 105 10.43 12.75 2.16
C THR A 105 11.01 12.23 3.48
N ASN A 106 11.96 11.30 3.41
CA ASN A 106 12.46 10.49 4.53
C ASN A 106 11.31 9.77 5.28
N LYS A 107 10.26 9.36 4.55
CA LYS A 107 9.09 8.67 5.11
C LYS A 107 9.04 7.22 4.69
N ARG A 108 8.59 6.38 5.63
CA ARG A 108 8.32 4.97 5.37
C ARG A 108 7.11 4.81 4.44
N ILE A 109 7.23 3.94 3.45
CA ILE A 109 6.11 3.49 2.61
C ILE A 109 5.54 2.19 3.17
N SER A 110 4.21 2.04 3.14
CA SER A 110 3.52 0.78 3.37
C SER A 110 3.20 0.12 2.03
N PHE A 111 3.61 -1.13 1.84
CA PHE A 111 3.22 -1.92 0.67
C PHE A 111 2.09 -2.87 1.05
N GLU A 112 0.95 -2.72 0.40
CA GLU A 112 -0.20 -3.61 0.56
C GLU A 112 -0.02 -4.80 -0.40
N TYR A 113 -0.09 -6.03 0.14
CA TYR A 113 0.10 -7.25 -0.62
C TYR A 113 -1.02 -8.23 -0.33
N ALA A 114 -1.99 -8.31 -1.22
CA ALA A 114 -3.12 -9.23 -1.14
C ALA A 114 -2.67 -10.64 -1.54
N LEU A 115 -2.68 -11.57 -0.58
CA LEU A 115 -2.26 -12.95 -0.79
C LEU A 115 -3.39 -13.77 -1.42
N ALA A 116 -3.19 -14.19 -2.64
CA ALA A 116 -4.08 -15.03 -3.43
C ALA A 116 -3.46 -16.43 -3.61
N LYS A 117 -4.22 -17.45 -3.19
CA LYS A 117 -3.80 -18.85 -3.26
C LYS A 117 -3.38 -19.24 -4.68
N ASP A 118 -2.26 -19.95 -4.79
CA ASP A 118 -1.68 -20.47 -6.03
C ASP A 118 -1.37 -19.40 -7.09
N ASN A 119 -1.36 -18.12 -6.70
CA ASN A 119 -1.06 -17.01 -7.60
C ASN A 119 0.21 -16.24 -7.17
N ASN A 120 0.22 -15.70 -5.94
CA ASN A 120 1.28 -14.84 -5.46
C ASN A 120 1.68 -15.12 -4.00
N ASP A 121 1.35 -16.30 -3.48
CA ASP A 121 1.48 -16.67 -2.07
C ASP A 121 2.57 -17.72 -1.79
N ASN A 122 3.40 -18.05 -2.77
CA ASN A 122 4.49 -19.01 -2.61
C ASN A 122 5.80 -18.35 -2.15
N LEU A 123 6.77 -19.14 -1.70
CA LEU A 123 8.05 -18.63 -1.19
C LEU A 123 8.92 -17.97 -2.26
N GLU A 124 8.75 -18.32 -3.53
CA GLU A 124 9.44 -17.67 -4.62
C GLU A 124 8.95 -16.22 -4.82
N ASP A 125 7.63 -16.00 -4.67
CA ASP A 125 7.07 -14.65 -4.65
C ASP A 125 7.54 -13.88 -3.40
N ALA A 126 7.66 -14.53 -2.23
CA ALA A 126 8.22 -13.91 -1.04
C ALA A 126 9.69 -13.47 -1.25
N GLN A 127 10.51 -14.32 -1.88
CA GLN A 127 11.89 -13.98 -2.20
C GLN A 127 11.98 -12.80 -3.17
N ARG A 128 11.18 -12.80 -4.25
CA ARG A 128 11.12 -11.67 -5.17
C ARG A 128 10.70 -10.38 -4.47
N LEU A 129 9.77 -10.47 -3.51
CA LEU A 129 9.34 -9.31 -2.73
C LEU A 129 10.47 -8.78 -1.84
N VAL A 130 11.26 -9.66 -1.21
CA VAL A 130 12.48 -9.28 -0.50
C VAL A 130 13.44 -8.53 -1.42
N ASP A 131 13.71 -9.09 -2.61
CA ASP A 131 14.65 -8.49 -3.56
C ASP A 131 14.19 -7.11 -4.05
N LEU A 132 12.89 -6.94 -4.32
CA LEU A 132 12.30 -5.65 -4.71
C LEU A 132 12.41 -4.59 -3.62
N LEU A 133 12.22 -4.98 -2.36
CA LEU A 133 12.13 -4.05 -1.22
C LEU A 133 13.44 -3.88 -0.44
N LYS A 134 14.48 -4.63 -0.81
CA LYS A 134 15.77 -4.60 -0.13
C LYS A 134 16.34 -3.19 -0.01
N GLY A 135 16.67 -2.80 1.23
CA GLY A 135 17.25 -1.49 1.52
C GLY A 135 16.25 -0.31 1.50
N MET A 136 14.97 -0.57 1.29
CA MET A 136 13.95 0.47 1.34
C MET A 136 13.41 0.67 2.77
N LEU A 137 13.14 1.91 3.13
CA LEU A 137 12.42 2.24 4.37
C LEU A 137 10.92 1.93 4.16
N CYS A 138 10.53 0.68 4.42
CA CYS A 138 9.19 0.21 4.13
C CYS A 138 8.63 -0.74 5.19
N HIS A 139 7.36 -1.06 5.03
CA HIS A 139 6.62 -2.07 5.76
C HIS A 139 5.68 -2.77 4.77
N VAL A 140 5.49 -4.08 4.93
CA VAL A 140 4.54 -4.84 4.13
C VAL A 140 3.33 -5.21 4.97
N ASN A 141 2.15 -4.88 4.47
CA ASN A 141 0.88 -5.29 5.06
C ASN A 141 0.28 -6.41 4.20
N LEU A 142 0.35 -7.64 4.70
CA LEU A 142 -0.20 -8.81 4.04
C LEU A 142 -1.70 -8.86 4.28
N ILE A 143 -2.48 -8.88 3.21
CA ILE A 143 -3.94 -8.87 3.24
C ILE A 143 -4.45 -10.23 2.79
N PRO A 144 -4.98 -11.07 3.69
CA PRO A 144 -5.74 -12.24 3.26
C PRO A 144 -6.94 -11.80 2.43
N ILE A 145 -7.06 -12.29 1.19
CA ILE A 145 -8.23 -11.95 0.38
C ILE A 145 -9.47 -12.65 0.90
N ASN A 146 -10.59 -11.96 0.88
CA ASN A 146 -11.88 -12.58 1.17
C ASN A 146 -12.34 -13.45 0.01
N LYS A 147 -13.02 -14.56 0.31
CA LYS A 147 -13.64 -15.39 -0.71
C LYS A 147 -14.79 -14.60 -1.36
N ILE A 148 -14.65 -14.35 -2.66
CA ILE A 148 -15.72 -13.72 -3.47
C ILE A 148 -16.38 -14.84 -4.28
N GLU A 149 -17.70 -14.94 -4.21
CA GLU A 149 -18.46 -15.85 -5.08
C GLU A 149 -18.17 -15.49 -6.54
N ASN A 150 -17.73 -16.48 -7.32
CA ASN A 150 -17.27 -16.32 -8.71
C ASN A 150 -16.00 -15.46 -8.88
N GLY A 151 -15.26 -15.17 -7.82
CA GLY A 151 -13.98 -14.47 -7.90
C GLY A 151 -12.88 -15.32 -8.53
N LYS A 152 -12.00 -14.66 -9.32
CA LYS A 152 -10.85 -15.30 -9.98
C LYS A 152 -9.82 -15.86 -8.98
N PHE A 153 -9.77 -15.31 -7.78
CA PHE A 153 -8.76 -15.62 -6.75
C PHE A 153 -9.40 -16.21 -5.49
N SER A 154 -8.69 -17.13 -4.85
CA SER A 154 -9.11 -17.74 -3.59
C SER A 154 -8.16 -17.36 -2.44
N LYS A 155 -8.67 -17.46 -1.21
CA LYS A 155 -7.91 -17.16 0.01
C LYS A 155 -6.77 -18.16 0.19
N SER A 156 -5.57 -17.65 0.47
CA SER A 156 -4.45 -18.47 0.93
C SER A 156 -4.71 -19.06 2.32
N THR A 157 -4.08 -20.20 2.64
CA THR A 157 -4.21 -20.80 3.96
C THR A 157 -3.52 -19.95 5.03
N ASN A 158 -4.04 -19.98 6.26
CA ASN A 158 -3.43 -19.23 7.36
C ASN A 158 -1.97 -19.67 7.60
N GLU A 159 -1.67 -20.94 7.45
CA GLU A 159 -0.32 -21.48 7.56
C GLU A 159 0.61 -20.85 6.51
N ASN A 160 0.16 -20.77 5.26
CA ASN A 160 0.95 -20.20 4.17
C ASN A 160 1.16 -18.70 4.33
N ILE A 161 0.11 -17.97 4.78
CA ILE A 161 0.20 -16.54 5.10
C ILE A 161 1.25 -16.29 6.19
N LEU A 162 1.27 -17.10 7.24
CA LEU A 162 2.24 -16.98 8.32
C LEU A 162 3.66 -17.32 7.84
N LYS A 163 3.84 -18.37 7.05
CA LYS A 163 5.13 -18.71 6.43
C LYS A 163 5.65 -17.58 5.56
N PHE A 164 4.80 -16.99 4.74
CA PHE A 164 5.16 -15.86 3.89
C PHE A 164 5.59 -14.65 4.72
N ARG A 165 4.83 -14.29 5.77
CA ARG A 165 5.19 -13.21 6.71
C ARG A 165 6.54 -13.47 7.38
N ASP A 166 6.72 -14.67 7.92
CA ASP A 166 7.93 -15.02 8.69
C ASP A 166 9.15 -15.00 7.78
N PHE A 167 9.02 -15.49 6.55
CA PHE A 167 10.08 -15.41 5.55
C PHE A 167 10.50 -13.95 5.28
N LEU A 168 9.54 -13.03 5.10
CA LEU A 168 9.86 -11.60 4.91
C LEU A 168 10.60 -11.02 6.12
N ASN A 169 10.12 -11.30 7.33
CA ASN A 169 10.72 -10.79 8.57
C ASN A 169 12.15 -11.34 8.78
N GLU A 170 12.39 -12.61 8.52
CA GLU A 170 13.72 -13.24 8.59
C GLU A 170 14.71 -12.62 7.61
N HIS A 171 14.23 -12.09 6.48
CA HIS A 171 15.05 -11.41 5.47
C HIS A 171 15.07 -9.87 5.63
N GLY A 172 14.64 -9.37 6.81
CA GLY A 172 14.76 -7.94 7.15
C GLY A 172 13.67 -7.04 6.58
N ILE A 173 12.60 -7.60 6.01
CA ILE A 173 11.43 -6.85 5.57
C ILE A 173 10.34 -6.94 6.64
N VAL A 174 10.06 -5.84 7.33
CA VAL A 174 9.00 -5.82 8.35
C VAL A 174 7.65 -6.08 7.70
N ALA A 175 7.01 -7.19 8.07
CA ALA A 175 5.73 -7.61 7.53
C ALA A 175 4.73 -7.94 8.64
N THR A 176 3.48 -7.50 8.46
CA THR A 176 2.35 -7.83 9.34
C THR A 176 1.19 -8.39 8.53
N VAL A 177 0.37 -9.20 9.17
CA VAL A 177 -0.88 -9.70 8.56
C VAL A 177 -2.04 -8.85 9.06
N ARG A 178 -2.83 -8.32 8.12
CA ARG A 178 -4.04 -7.57 8.44
C ARG A 178 -5.03 -8.47 9.17
N ARG A 179 -5.51 -8.02 10.33
CA ARG A 179 -6.57 -8.73 11.05
C ARG A 179 -7.88 -8.63 10.27
N GLU A 180 -8.56 -9.74 10.11
CA GLU A 180 -9.96 -9.74 9.70
C GLU A 180 -10.77 -9.19 10.88
N LEU A 181 -11.30 -8.00 10.73
CA LEU A 181 -12.34 -7.50 11.60
C LEU A 181 -13.64 -7.99 10.98
N GLY A 182 -14.34 -8.87 11.70
CA GLY A 182 -15.53 -9.59 11.28
C GLY A 182 -16.67 -8.72 10.78
#